data_ac2fa13581da9399d2c3557f2519d88f
#
_entry.id   ac2fa13581da9399d2c3557f2519d88f
#
_cell.length_a   1.000
_cell.length_b   1.000
_cell.length_c   1.000
_cell.angle_alpha   90.00
_cell.angle_beta   90.00
_cell.angle_gamma   90.00
#
_symmetry.space_group_name_H-M   'P 1'
#
loop_
_entity.id
_entity.type
_entity.pdbx_description
1 polymer ?
#
loop_
_entity_poly.entity_id
_entity_poly.type
_entity_poly.pdbx_seq_one_letter_code
_entity_poly.pdbx_strand_id
1 'polypeptide(L)' 'MKHYFFSYCFSTGYGNGIVTFPKVTLKNFEKFVEHIKITTTEKNIVILSYQEIK' A
#
# COMPACT_ATOMS: atom_id res chain seq x y z
N MET A 1 -1.74 5.84 -14.58
CA MET A 1 -1.56 5.47 -13.17
C MET A 1 -2.80 5.79 -12.37
N LYS A 2 -3.05 5.01 -11.35
CA LYS A 2 -4.18 5.20 -10.44
C LYS A 2 -3.68 5.65 -9.09
N HIS A 3 -4.55 6.31 -8.33
CA HIS A 3 -4.23 6.72 -6.97
C HIS A 3 -4.98 5.81 -6.01
N TYR A 4 -4.29 5.35 -4.97
CA TYR A 4 -4.87 4.45 -3.97
C TYR A 4 -4.68 5.01 -2.58
N PHE A 5 -5.74 4.96 -1.80
CA PHE A 5 -5.67 5.17 -0.36
C PHE A 5 -5.47 3.81 0.28
N PHE A 6 -4.52 3.70 1.18
CA PHE A 6 -4.23 2.42 1.84
C PHE A 6 -4.09 2.61 3.35
N SER A 7 -4.40 1.53 4.07
CA SER A 7 -4.18 1.45 5.51
C SER A 7 -3.29 0.24 5.77
N TYR A 8 -2.41 0.37 6.73
CA TYR A 8 -1.48 -0.70 7.06
C TYR A 8 -1.18 -0.71 8.55
N CYS A 9 -0.67 -1.84 9.04
CA CYS A 9 -0.14 -1.91 10.39
C CYS A 9 1.29 -2.42 10.36
N PHE A 10 2.03 -2.08 11.40
CA PHE A 10 3.41 -2.52 11.57
C PHE A 10 3.60 -2.83 13.06
N SER A 11 4.83 -3.24 13.44
CA SER A 11 5.06 -3.80 14.78
C SER A 11 4.64 -2.90 15.94
N THR A 12 4.67 -1.58 15.76
CA THR A 12 4.39 -0.64 16.84
C THR A 12 3.18 0.26 16.60
N GLY A 13 2.39 -0.03 15.55
CA GLY A 13 1.22 0.83 15.30
C GLY A 13 0.64 0.63 13.92
N TYR A 14 -0.11 1.63 13.46
CA TYR A 14 -0.72 1.64 12.14
C TYR A 14 -0.45 2.96 11.45
N GLY A 15 -0.69 2.95 10.15
CA GLY A 15 -0.59 4.16 9.35
C GLY A 15 -1.51 4.08 8.15
N ASN A 16 -1.57 5.17 7.41
CA ASN A 16 -2.30 5.21 6.16
C ASN A 16 -1.62 6.22 5.24
N GLY A 17 -2.02 6.21 3.98
CA GLY A 17 -1.46 7.15 3.02
C GLY A 17 -2.08 6.98 1.65
N ILE A 18 -1.55 7.72 0.70
CA ILE A 18 -1.98 7.68 -0.69
C ILE A 18 -0.76 7.37 -1.54
N VAL A 19 -0.93 6.47 -2.50
CA VAL A 19 0.16 6.07 -3.39
C VAL A 19 -0.36 6.03 -4.82
N THR A 20 0.52 6.32 -5.78
CA THR A 20 0.22 6.19 -7.20
C THR A 20 0.80 4.90 -7.70
N PHE A 21 -0.02 4.09 -8.39
CA PHE A 21 0.36 2.77 -8.83
C PHE A 21 -0.51 2.37 -10.01
N PRO A 22 -0.03 1.55 -10.95
CA PRO A 22 -0.91 0.96 -11.97
C PRO A 22 -2.00 0.15 -11.31
N LYS A 23 -3.05 -0.17 -12.04
CA LYS A 23 -4.18 -0.90 -11.46
C LYS A 23 -3.71 -2.14 -10.68
N VAL A 24 -4.14 -2.25 -9.43
CA VAL A 24 -3.78 -3.38 -8.57
C VAL A 24 -4.55 -4.63 -9.02
N THR A 25 -3.84 -5.73 -9.23
CA THR A 25 -4.40 -7.02 -9.59
C THR A 25 -3.77 -8.09 -8.71
N LEU A 26 -4.32 -9.30 -8.77
CA LEU A 26 -3.72 -10.42 -8.03
C LEU A 26 -2.28 -10.67 -8.47
N LYS A 27 -1.98 -10.45 -9.75
CA LYS A 27 -0.64 -10.70 -10.27
C LYS A 27 0.39 -9.69 -9.80
N ASN A 28 -0.02 -8.45 -9.55
CA ASN A 28 0.92 -7.40 -9.16
C ASN A 28 0.76 -6.95 -7.72
N PHE A 29 -0.04 -7.64 -6.93
CA PHE A 29 -0.29 -7.24 -5.55
C PHE A 29 1.00 -7.19 -4.73
N GLU A 30 1.90 -8.14 -4.94
CA GLU A 30 3.19 -8.12 -4.24
C GLU A 30 4.00 -6.88 -4.58
N LYS A 31 3.99 -6.47 -5.84
CA LYS A 31 4.65 -5.24 -6.26
C LYS A 31 4.01 -4.01 -5.63
N PHE A 32 2.69 -4.03 -5.48
CA PHE A 32 1.97 -2.96 -4.81
C PHE A 32 2.43 -2.85 -3.34
N VAL A 33 2.51 -3.97 -2.64
CA VAL A 33 2.98 -4.01 -1.25
C VAL A 33 4.41 -3.51 -1.15
N GLU A 34 5.28 -3.95 -2.06
CA GLU A 34 6.67 -3.49 -2.10
C GLU A 34 6.76 -1.98 -2.30
N HIS A 35 5.93 -1.45 -3.19
CA HIS A 35 5.89 -0.01 -3.45
C HIS A 35 5.49 0.75 -2.18
N ILE A 36 4.51 0.22 -1.44
CA ILE A 36 4.08 0.83 -0.19
C ILE A 36 5.19 0.77 0.86
N LYS A 37 5.91 -0.35 0.94
CA LYS A 37 7.04 -0.48 1.87
C LYS A 37 8.10 0.59 1.61
N ILE A 38 8.39 0.83 0.35
CA ILE A 38 9.36 1.87 -0.03
C ILE A 38 8.83 3.25 0.33
N THR A 39 7.56 3.49 0.04
CA THR A 39 6.93 4.79 0.30
C THR A 39 6.87 5.11 1.79
N THR A 40 6.57 4.11 2.62
CA THR A 40 6.43 4.30 4.06
C THR A 40 7.75 4.12 4.81
N THR A 41 8.77 3.59 4.14
CA THR A 41 10.07 3.22 4.72
C THR A 41 9.96 2.16 5.82
N GLU A 42 8.86 1.42 5.86
CA GLU A 42 8.65 0.36 6.82
C GLU A 42 8.86 -0.99 6.13
N LYS A 43 9.57 -1.91 6.78
CA LYS A 43 9.90 -3.21 6.20
C LYS A 43 8.85 -4.27 6.48
N ASN A 44 8.29 -4.27 7.68
CA ASN A 44 7.35 -5.30 8.11
C ASN A 44 5.96 -4.69 8.29
N ILE A 45 5.25 -4.59 7.18
CA ILE A 45 3.90 -4.04 7.19
C ILE A 45 2.91 -5.09 6.72
N VAL A 46 1.68 -4.95 7.20
CA VAL A 46 0.54 -5.72 6.73
C VAL A 46 -0.47 -4.74 6.19
N ILE A 47 -0.87 -4.92 4.95
CA ILE A 47 -1.88 -4.04 4.35
C ILE A 47 -3.24 -4.46 4.88
N LEU A 48 -3.92 -3.53 5.53
CA LEU A 48 -5.25 -3.79 6.09
C LEU A 48 -6.33 -3.56 5.05
N SER A 49 -6.18 -2.52 4.25
CA SER A 49 -7.15 -2.22 3.20
C SER A 49 -6.52 -1.27 2.19
N TYR A 50 -7.11 -1.24 1.01
CA TYR A 50 -6.74 -0.26 0.01
C TYR A 50 -7.97 0.04 -0.84
N GLN A 51 -8.00 1.24 -1.42
CA GLN A 51 -9.14 1.68 -2.21
C GLN A 51 -8.65 2.64 -3.29
N GLU A 52 -9.13 2.44 -4.52
CA GLU A 52 -8.83 3.35 -5.61
C GLU A 52 -9.58 4.67 -5.40
N ILE A 53 -8.86 5.77 -5.56
CA ILE A 53 -9.44 7.11 -5.46
C ILE A 53 -9.75 7.58 -6.88
N LYS A 54 -10.98 7.99 -7.08
CA LYS A 54 -11.42 8.50 -8.38
C LYS A 54 -11.42 10.01 -8.41
#